data_caef3ef42751b0dbf8d76f994bbd6858
#
_entry.id   caef3ef42751b0dbf8d76f994bbd6858
#
_cell.length_a   1.000
_cell.length_b   1.000
_cell.length_c   1.000
_cell.angle_alpha   90.00
_cell.angle_beta   90.00
_cell.angle_gamma   90.00
#
_symmetry.space_group_name_H-M   'P 1'
#
loop_
_entity.id
_entity.type
_entity.pdbx_description
1 polymer ?
#
loop_
_entity_poly.entity_id
_entity_poly.type
_entity_poly.pdbx_seq_one_letter_code
_entity_poly.pdbx_strand_id
1 'polypeptide(L)'
;MKLKNVIRFRHMRVQKLSTVQVLIRVFFVSGSVCLIAALCCAIFLDKDYRSSVKRGSQSFPFTEFLTVETTDIPVYITRSADDMIHVSYVSDTEVEVFDDGGRLVIEQVPGFVITLFTREQFSYRIEIQLPDKPFASLNLYSASTDLHCCAVSGYMVNIRCKSGSAEIERLGG
;
A
#
# COMPACT_ATOMS: atom_id res chain seq x y z
N MET A 1 -63.15 27.97 -50.16
CA MET A 1 -62.77 26.67 -49.54
C MET A 1 -61.90 26.95 -48.34
N LYS A 2 -62.47 26.96 -47.12
CA LYS A 2 -61.76 27.32 -45.89
C LYS A 2 -61.43 26.04 -45.14
N LEU A 3 -60.16 25.66 -45.11
CA LEU A 3 -59.68 24.59 -44.26
C LEU A 3 -59.58 25.10 -42.79
N LYS A 4 -60.44 24.59 -41.92
CA LYS A 4 -60.34 24.75 -40.49
C LYS A 4 -59.37 23.72 -39.97
N ASN A 5 -58.15 24.15 -39.63
CA ASN A 5 -57.21 23.35 -38.83
C ASN A 5 -57.76 23.23 -37.43
N VAL A 6 -58.29 22.06 -37.07
CA VAL A 6 -58.68 21.72 -35.70
C VAL A 6 -57.44 21.15 -35.01
N ILE A 7 -56.78 22.00 -34.29
CA ILE A 7 -55.71 21.55 -33.36
C ILE A 7 -56.40 20.86 -32.19
N ARG A 8 -56.39 19.52 -32.21
CA ARG A 8 -56.81 18.70 -31.05
C ARG A 8 -55.72 18.74 -29.99
N PHE A 9 -55.86 19.61 -29.01
CA PHE A 9 -55.08 19.49 -27.76
C PHE A 9 -55.48 18.19 -27.04
N ARG A 10 -54.60 17.21 -27.12
CA ARG A 10 -54.73 15.97 -26.33
C ARG A 10 -54.52 16.38 -24.87
N HIS A 11 -55.58 16.47 -24.09
CA HIS A 11 -55.47 16.60 -22.64
C HIS A 11 -54.62 15.45 -22.08
N MET A 12 -53.35 15.71 -21.80
CA MET A 12 -52.56 14.82 -20.94
C MET A 12 -53.25 14.82 -19.59
N ARG A 13 -53.90 13.71 -19.27
CA ARG A 13 -54.36 13.45 -17.90
C ARG A 13 -53.12 13.40 -17.01
N VAL A 14 -52.89 14.43 -16.27
CA VAL A 14 -51.92 14.41 -15.19
C VAL A 14 -52.50 13.44 -14.18
N GLN A 15 -52.02 12.18 -14.19
CA GLN A 15 -52.35 11.21 -13.17
C GLN A 15 -51.80 11.75 -11.85
N LYS A 16 -52.67 12.02 -10.88
CA LYS A 16 -52.26 12.30 -9.52
C LYS A 16 -51.56 11.05 -9.00
N LEU A 17 -50.22 11.06 -8.94
CA LEU A 17 -49.45 9.99 -8.30
C LEU A 17 -49.88 9.93 -6.84
N SER A 18 -50.12 8.71 -6.33
CA SER A 18 -50.36 8.52 -4.93
C SER A 18 -49.10 8.92 -4.16
N THR A 19 -49.27 9.41 -2.93
CA THR A 19 -48.13 9.80 -2.06
C THR A 19 -47.06 8.71 -1.95
N VAL A 20 -47.50 7.45 -1.94
CA VAL A 20 -46.64 6.27 -1.90
C VAL A 20 -45.77 6.15 -3.18
N GLN A 21 -46.36 6.39 -4.34
CA GLN A 21 -45.61 6.34 -5.63
C GLN A 21 -44.57 7.48 -5.73
N VAL A 22 -44.87 8.65 -5.16
CA VAL A 22 -43.91 9.76 -5.08
C VAL A 22 -42.76 9.40 -4.16
N LEU A 23 -43.07 8.87 -2.97
CA LEU A 23 -42.05 8.41 -2.00
C LEU A 23 -41.14 7.35 -2.62
N ILE A 24 -41.69 6.33 -3.28
CA ILE A 24 -40.88 5.28 -3.93
C ILE A 24 -39.96 5.88 -4.98
N ARG A 25 -40.43 6.82 -5.81
CA ARG A 25 -39.58 7.47 -6.82
C ARG A 25 -38.46 8.30 -6.20
N VAL A 26 -38.77 9.06 -5.13
CA VAL A 26 -37.76 9.83 -4.41
C VAL A 26 -36.69 8.91 -3.80
N PHE A 27 -37.09 7.79 -3.21
CA PHE A 27 -36.13 6.79 -2.68
C PHE A 27 -35.26 6.18 -3.78
N PHE A 28 -35.85 5.82 -4.92
CA PHE A 28 -35.07 5.28 -6.05
C PHE A 28 -34.08 6.29 -6.61
N VAL A 29 -34.49 7.55 -6.77
CA VAL A 29 -33.62 8.60 -7.31
C VAL A 29 -32.50 8.92 -6.31
N SER A 30 -32.80 9.10 -5.02
CA SER A 30 -31.79 9.39 -4.00
C SER A 30 -30.82 8.22 -3.82
N GLY A 31 -31.32 6.99 -3.80
CA GLY A 31 -30.49 5.78 -3.74
C GLY A 31 -29.53 5.65 -4.94
N SER A 32 -30.03 5.92 -6.14
CA SER A 32 -29.20 5.91 -7.35
C SER A 32 -28.11 6.98 -7.33
N VAL A 33 -28.44 8.20 -6.86
CA VAL A 33 -27.45 9.29 -6.73
C VAL A 33 -26.38 8.93 -5.70
N CYS A 34 -26.76 8.38 -4.54
CA CYS A 34 -25.81 7.92 -3.54
C CYS A 34 -24.89 6.81 -4.08
N LEU A 35 -25.43 5.89 -4.85
CA LEU A 35 -24.66 4.78 -5.42
C LEU A 35 -23.66 5.27 -6.46
N ILE A 36 -24.07 6.21 -7.33
CA ILE A 36 -23.16 6.84 -8.30
C ILE A 36 -22.08 7.64 -7.59
N ALA A 37 -22.42 8.42 -6.55
CA ALA A 37 -21.45 9.17 -5.77
C ALA A 37 -20.44 8.24 -5.09
N ALA A 38 -20.90 7.15 -4.48
CA ALA A 38 -20.01 6.14 -3.87
C ALA A 38 -19.07 5.50 -4.90
N LEU A 39 -19.59 5.18 -6.10
CA LEU A 39 -18.77 4.62 -7.18
C LEU A 39 -17.71 5.61 -7.67
N CYS A 40 -18.09 6.88 -7.85
CA CYS A 40 -17.14 7.94 -8.21
C CYS A 40 -16.07 8.10 -7.13
N CYS A 41 -16.44 8.17 -5.85
CA CYS A 41 -15.49 8.23 -4.75
C CYS A 41 -14.54 7.03 -4.75
N ALA A 42 -15.06 5.82 -4.98
CA ALA A 42 -14.27 4.61 -5.07
C ALA A 42 -13.21 4.69 -6.19
N ILE A 43 -13.59 5.16 -7.37
CA ILE A 43 -12.68 5.31 -8.53
C ILE A 43 -11.61 6.37 -8.25
N PHE A 44 -11.99 7.50 -7.65
CA PHE A 44 -11.04 8.55 -7.30
C PHE A 44 -10.04 8.09 -6.24
N LEU A 45 -10.52 7.42 -5.19
CA LEU A 45 -9.66 6.87 -4.12
C LEU A 45 -8.71 5.78 -4.65
N ASP A 46 -9.17 4.90 -5.56
CA ASP A 46 -8.30 3.89 -6.18
C ASP A 46 -7.20 4.54 -7.04
N LYS A 47 -7.52 5.61 -7.77
CA LYS A 47 -6.54 6.35 -8.56
C LYS A 47 -5.48 7.03 -7.68
N ASP A 48 -5.91 7.69 -6.61
CA ASP A 48 -5.00 8.34 -5.66
C ASP A 48 -4.13 7.31 -4.94
N TYR A 49 -4.71 6.16 -4.56
CA TYR A 49 -3.98 5.05 -3.96
C TYR A 49 -2.89 4.49 -4.89
N ARG A 50 -3.22 4.23 -6.17
CA ARG A 50 -2.22 3.75 -7.14
C ARG A 50 -1.09 4.75 -7.38
N SER A 51 -1.37 6.04 -7.27
CA SER A 51 -0.35 7.10 -7.38
C SER A 51 0.51 7.22 -6.13
N SER A 52 0.07 6.69 -4.98
CA SER A 52 0.81 6.74 -3.71
C SER A 52 1.86 5.64 -3.58
N VAL A 53 1.83 4.59 -4.42
CA VAL A 53 2.82 3.51 -4.37
C VAL A 53 4.21 4.03 -4.72
N LYS A 54 5.08 4.00 -3.71
CA LYS A 54 6.47 4.40 -3.79
C LYS A 54 7.34 3.20 -4.17
N ARG A 55 8.30 3.43 -5.03
CA ARG A 55 9.29 2.44 -5.42
C ARG A 55 10.66 3.09 -5.36
N GLY A 56 11.60 2.41 -4.77
CA GLY A 56 12.99 2.85 -4.71
C GLY A 56 13.95 1.69 -4.90
N SER A 57 15.13 2.01 -5.40
CA SER A 57 16.25 1.10 -5.45
C SER A 57 17.53 1.91 -5.28
N GLN A 58 18.32 1.55 -4.28
CA GLN A 58 19.54 2.25 -3.93
C GLN A 58 20.63 1.23 -3.58
N SER A 59 21.89 1.61 -3.80
CA SER A 59 23.04 0.78 -3.48
C SER A 59 24.00 1.57 -2.60
N PHE A 60 24.48 0.94 -1.54
CA PHE A 60 25.40 1.54 -0.56
C PHE A 60 26.66 0.72 -0.46
N PRO A 61 27.80 1.34 -0.18
CA PRO A 61 29.01 0.60 0.18
C PRO A 61 28.75 -0.22 1.44
N PHE A 62 29.47 -1.32 1.58
CA PHE A 62 29.36 -2.12 2.80
C PHE A 62 29.65 -1.29 4.05
N THR A 63 28.78 -1.39 5.05
CA THR A 63 28.95 -0.84 6.39
C THR A 63 28.81 -1.94 7.41
N GLU A 64 29.56 -1.87 8.49
CA GLU A 64 29.55 -2.88 9.56
C GLU A 64 28.29 -2.81 10.44
N PHE A 65 27.52 -1.73 10.33
CA PHE A 65 26.32 -1.50 11.14
C PHE A 65 25.10 -1.33 10.26
N LEU A 66 24.12 -2.20 10.42
CA LEU A 66 22.85 -2.13 9.71
C LEU A 66 21.68 -2.18 10.68
N THR A 67 20.74 -1.27 10.53
CA THR A 67 19.48 -1.26 11.26
C THR A 67 18.33 -1.23 10.25
N VAL A 68 17.37 -2.13 10.43
CA VAL A 68 16.14 -2.20 9.61
C VAL A 68 14.95 -2.15 10.55
N GLU A 69 14.11 -1.14 10.38
CA GLU A 69 12.91 -0.93 11.19
C GLU A 69 11.68 -0.85 10.29
N THR A 70 10.79 -1.81 10.41
CA THR A 70 9.56 -1.87 9.63
C THR A 70 8.34 -2.05 10.52
N THR A 71 7.21 -1.57 10.04
CA THR A 71 5.93 -1.68 10.76
C THR A 71 5.07 -2.79 10.19
N ASP A 72 4.75 -2.73 8.91
CA ASP A 72 3.75 -3.60 8.26
C ASP A 72 4.16 -4.07 6.86
N ILE A 73 5.40 -3.83 6.45
CA ILE A 73 5.94 -4.29 5.17
C ILE A 73 6.89 -5.45 5.41
N PRO A 74 6.70 -6.61 4.74
CA PRO A 74 7.60 -7.75 4.86
C PRO A 74 8.99 -7.43 4.32
N VAL A 75 10.00 -7.95 5.01
CA VAL A 75 11.42 -7.75 4.68
C VAL A 75 12.03 -9.07 4.22
N TYR A 76 12.68 -9.02 3.08
CA TYR A 76 13.41 -10.14 2.50
C TYR A 76 14.88 -9.79 2.44
N ILE A 77 15.70 -10.55 3.17
CA ILE A 77 17.15 -10.39 3.18
C ILE A 77 17.77 -11.54 2.41
N THR A 78 18.51 -11.22 1.38
CA THR A 78 19.19 -12.20 0.53
C THR A 78 20.66 -11.85 0.38
N ARG A 79 21.45 -12.75 -0.20
CA ARG A 79 22.87 -12.50 -0.44
C ARG A 79 23.05 -11.64 -1.69
N SER A 80 23.91 -10.63 -1.60
CA SER A 80 24.38 -9.85 -2.75
C SER A 80 25.38 -10.64 -3.58
N ALA A 81 25.44 -10.35 -4.87
CA ALA A 81 26.44 -10.90 -5.77
C ALA A 81 27.76 -10.11 -5.73
N ASP A 82 27.76 -8.94 -5.12
CA ASP A 82 28.89 -8.03 -5.00
C ASP A 82 29.09 -7.57 -3.55
N ASP A 83 30.04 -6.67 -3.35
CA ASP A 83 30.42 -6.13 -2.02
C ASP A 83 29.57 -4.94 -1.58
N MET A 84 28.43 -4.71 -2.22
CA MET A 84 27.52 -3.61 -1.93
C MET A 84 26.26 -4.10 -1.18
N ILE A 85 25.65 -3.19 -0.45
CA ILE A 85 24.32 -3.39 0.12
C ILE A 85 23.32 -2.79 -0.88
N HIS A 86 22.42 -3.63 -1.40
CA HIS A 86 21.35 -3.15 -2.29
C HIS A 86 20.03 -3.18 -1.55
N VAL A 87 19.30 -2.07 -1.60
CA VAL A 87 17.99 -1.92 -0.99
C VAL A 87 17.00 -1.57 -2.06
N SER A 88 15.97 -2.39 -2.23
CA SER A 88 14.85 -2.10 -3.11
C SER A 88 13.53 -2.25 -2.37
N TYR A 89 12.57 -1.40 -2.67
CA TYR A 89 11.28 -1.46 -2.00
C TYR A 89 10.11 -1.08 -2.91
N VAL A 90 8.97 -1.68 -2.60
CA VAL A 90 7.64 -1.30 -3.10
C VAL A 90 6.77 -1.10 -1.87
N SER A 91 6.27 0.11 -1.66
CA SER A 91 5.57 0.50 -0.45
C SER A 91 4.45 1.50 -0.74
N ASP A 92 3.40 1.49 0.07
CA ASP A 92 2.38 2.53 0.13
C ASP A 92 2.70 3.61 1.16
N THR A 93 3.72 3.38 1.99
CA THR A 93 4.26 4.33 2.95
C THR A 93 5.65 4.77 2.54
N GLU A 94 6.21 5.74 3.23
CA GLU A 94 7.58 6.19 3.00
C GLU A 94 8.57 5.19 3.58
N VAL A 95 9.61 4.86 2.81
CA VAL A 95 10.76 4.10 3.26
C VAL A 95 11.97 4.99 3.10
N GLU A 96 12.60 5.34 4.22
CA GLU A 96 13.81 6.13 4.27
C GLU A 96 15.02 5.21 4.38
N VAL A 97 16.04 5.50 3.59
CA VAL A 97 17.31 4.79 3.60
C VAL A 97 18.43 5.81 3.68
N PHE A 98 19.15 5.82 4.79
CA PHE A 98 20.18 6.84 5.04
C PHE A 98 21.36 6.29 5.85
N ASP A 99 22.49 6.95 5.73
CA ASP A 99 23.70 6.66 6.54
C ASP A 99 23.71 7.60 7.76
N ASP A 100 23.68 7.02 8.94
CA ASP A 100 23.83 7.71 10.21
C ASP A 100 25.19 7.40 10.84
N GLY A 101 26.20 8.15 10.40
CA GLY A 101 27.55 8.05 10.97
C GLY A 101 28.23 6.69 10.81
N GLY A 102 28.09 6.07 9.63
CA GLY A 102 28.64 4.75 9.30
C GLY A 102 27.72 3.59 9.66
N ARG A 103 26.48 3.88 10.02
CA ARG A 103 25.39 2.92 10.21
C ARG A 103 24.36 3.14 9.08
N LEU A 104 24.11 2.14 8.29
CA LEU A 104 23.00 2.18 7.34
C LEU A 104 21.69 1.92 8.08
N VAL A 105 20.74 2.86 7.95
CA VAL A 105 19.41 2.78 8.55
C VAL A 105 18.38 2.68 7.43
N ILE A 106 17.52 1.69 7.54
CA ILE A 106 16.37 1.49 6.65
C ILE A 106 15.15 1.54 7.56
N GLU A 107 14.34 2.59 7.40
CA GLU A 107 13.18 2.83 8.25
C GLU A 107 11.92 3.01 7.43
N GLN A 108 10.87 2.27 7.80
CA GLN A 108 9.54 2.53 7.30
C GLN A 108 8.91 3.63 8.15
N VAL A 109 8.66 4.79 7.54
CA VAL A 109 7.96 5.88 8.22
C VAL A 109 6.48 5.51 8.36
N PRO A 110 5.94 5.43 9.58
CA PRO A 110 4.55 5.09 9.80
C PRO A 110 3.64 6.08 9.09
N GLY A 111 2.82 5.58 8.17
CA GLY A 111 1.84 6.37 7.43
C GLY A 111 0.43 5.84 7.70
N PHE A 112 -0.55 6.74 7.70
CA PHE A 112 -1.95 6.35 7.76
C PHE A 112 -2.50 6.32 6.34
N VAL A 113 -2.69 5.11 5.80
CA VAL A 113 -3.29 4.91 4.48
C VAL A 113 -4.70 4.35 4.66
N ILE A 114 -5.72 5.12 4.25
CA ILE A 114 -7.09 4.63 4.22
C ILE A 114 -7.24 3.77 2.96
N THR A 115 -7.16 2.46 3.11
CA THR A 115 -7.47 1.52 2.02
C THR A 115 -8.91 1.06 2.15
N LEU A 116 -9.80 1.58 1.30
CA LEU A 116 -11.17 1.08 1.16
C LEU A 116 -11.26 -0.17 0.26
N PHE A 117 -10.22 -0.45 -0.49
CA PHE A 117 -10.13 -1.57 -1.43
C PHE A 117 -8.84 -2.35 -1.18
N THR A 118 -8.93 -3.65 -1.36
CA THR A 118 -7.93 -4.65 -1.02
C THR A 118 -6.49 -4.29 -1.42
N ARG A 119 -5.59 -4.37 -0.47
CA ARG A 119 -4.12 -4.30 -0.62
C ARG A 119 -3.54 -5.37 -1.59
N GLU A 120 -4.36 -6.28 -2.07
CA GLU A 120 -3.92 -7.49 -2.79
C GLU A 120 -3.29 -7.25 -4.17
N GLN A 121 -3.37 -6.05 -4.74
CA GLN A 121 -2.81 -5.78 -6.07
C GLN A 121 -1.31 -5.46 -6.09
N PHE A 122 -0.72 -5.13 -4.94
CA PHE A 122 0.70 -4.79 -4.84
C PHE A 122 1.37 -5.65 -3.78
N SER A 123 2.36 -6.44 -4.19
CA SER A 123 3.23 -7.12 -3.24
C SER A 123 4.17 -6.09 -2.61
N TYR A 124 3.72 -5.41 -1.54
CA TYR A 124 4.59 -4.53 -0.77
C TYR A 124 5.69 -5.34 -0.13
N ARG A 125 6.92 -4.91 -0.29
CA ARG A 125 8.09 -5.57 0.29
C ARG A 125 9.28 -4.65 0.32
N ILE A 126 10.18 -4.94 1.22
CA ILE A 126 11.55 -4.42 1.24
C ILE A 126 12.48 -5.59 0.96
N GLU A 127 13.28 -5.49 -0.08
CA GLU A 127 14.30 -6.46 -0.43
C GLU A 127 15.68 -5.87 -0.15
N ILE A 128 16.47 -6.55 0.66
CA ILE A 128 17.79 -6.13 1.04
C ILE A 128 18.77 -7.23 0.63
N GLN A 129 19.73 -6.91 -0.23
CA GLN A 129 20.78 -7.82 -0.60
C GLN A 129 22.04 -7.43 0.15
N LEU A 130 22.59 -8.35 0.93
CA LEU A 130 23.74 -8.13 1.78
C LEU A 130 24.96 -8.89 1.25
N PRO A 131 26.15 -8.27 1.25
CA PRO A 131 27.38 -8.96 0.89
C PRO A 131 27.70 -10.06 1.90
N ASP A 132 28.50 -11.04 1.47
CA ASP A 132 28.97 -12.14 2.31
C ASP A 132 30.10 -11.67 3.24
N LYS A 133 29.80 -10.69 4.09
CA LYS A 133 30.74 -10.10 5.06
C LYS A 133 30.07 -10.05 6.44
N PRO A 134 30.82 -10.31 7.52
CA PRO A 134 30.27 -10.24 8.87
C PRO A 134 29.96 -8.78 9.25
N PHE A 135 28.77 -8.55 9.77
CA PHE A 135 28.39 -7.28 10.38
C PHE A 135 28.88 -7.22 11.82
N ALA A 136 29.35 -6.06 12.23
CA ALA A 136 29.63 -5.82 13.66
C ALA A 136 28.32 -5.80 14.47
N SER A 137 27.27 -5.17 13.90
CA SER A 137 25.92 -5.19 14.46
C SER A 137 24.86 -5.13 13.36
N LEU A 138 23.94 -6.08 13.41
CA LEU A 138 22.76 -6.15 12.57
C LEU A 138 21.53 -6.14 13.45
N ASN A 139 20.69 -5.11 13.31
CA ASN A 139 19.44 -4.99 14.04
C ASN A 139 18.28 -5.03 13.06
N LEU A 140 17.40 -6.02 13.21
CA LEU A 140 16.21 -6.21 12.39
C LEU A 140 14.98 -6.13 13.32
N TYR A 141 14.14 -5.15 13.10
CA TYR A 141 12.91 -4.96 13.85
C TYR A 141 11.71 -4.91 12.93
N SER A 142 10.72 -5.74 13.21
CA SER A 142 9.43 -5.74 12.53
C SER A 142 8.30 -5.67 13.55
N ALA A 143 7.37 -4.71 13.40
CA ALA A 143 6.29 -4.56 14.35
C ALA A 143 5.13 -5.55 14.09
N SER A 144 4.74 -5.78 12.84
CA SER A 144 3.54 -6.58 12.53
C SER A 144 3.61 -7.37 11.23
N THR A 145 4.80 -7.73 10.76
CA THR A 145 4.97 -8.43 9.49
C THR A 145 6.08 -9.47 9.54
N ASP A 146 6.17 -10.26 8.48
CA ASP A 146 7.13 -11.35 8.38
C ASP A 146 8.51 -10.84 7.94
N LEU A 147 9.53 -11.46 8.50
CA LEU A 147 10.94 -11.23 8.22
C LEU A 147 11.53 -12.50 7.65
N HIS A 148 11.98 -12.47 6.41
CA HIS A 148 12.65 -13.58 5.76
C HIS A 148 14.13 -13.29 5.58
N CYS A 149 14.99 -14.09 6.16
CA CYS A 149 16.42 -13.91 6.13
C CYS A 149 17.12 -15.19 5.66
N CYS A 150 17.65 -15.20 4.44
CA CYS A 150 18.26 -16.40 3.88
C CYS A 150 19.67 -16.66 4.41
N ALA A 151 20.50 -15.63 4.58
CA ALA A 151 21.85 -15.77 5.12
C ALA A 151 22.35 -14.45 5.69
N VAL A 152 22.70 -14.45 6.97
CA VAL A 152 23.31 -13.30 7.62
C VAL A 152 24.47 -13.78 8.49
N SER A 153 25.59 -13.05 8.41
CA SER A 153 26.77 -13.25 9.24
C SER A 153 27.05 -11.99 10.05
N GLY A 154 27.29 -12.11 11.34
CA GLY A 154 27.59 -10.97 12.18
C GLY A 154 27.93 -11.33 13.61
N TYR A 155 28.70 -10.45 14.28
CA TYR A 155 29.10 -10.63 15.69
C TYR A 155 27.91 -10.37 16.63
N MET A 156 27.04 -9.44 16.29
CA MET A 156 25.82 -9.15 17.02
C MET A 156 24.64 -9.09 16.06
N VAL A 157 23.73 -10.04 16.19
CA VAL A 157 22.52 -10.09 15.38
C VAL A 157 21.31 -10.03 16.30
N ASN A 158 20.56 -8.94 16.25
CA ASN A 158 19.33 -8.75 17.01
C ASN A 158 18.14 -8.79 16.05
N ILE A 159 17.26 -9.76 16.25
CA ILE A 159 16.04 -9.91 15.46
C ILE A 159 14.85 -9.84 16.39
N ARG A 160 13.93 -8.93 16.13
CA ARG A 160 12.69 -8.75 16.90
C ARG A 160 11.49 -8.63 15.98
N CYS A 161 10.58 -9.58 16.09
CA CYS A 161 9.24 -9.48 15.54
C CYS A 161 8.25 -9.34 16.70
N LYS A 162 7.48 -8.26 16.72
CA LYS A 162 6.46 -8.04 17.75
C LYS A 162 5.20 -8.85 17.46
N SER A 163 4.83 -8.90 16.17
CA SER A 163 3.69 -9.66 15.67
C SER A 163 4.04 -10.09 14.25
N GLY A 164 3.90 -11.37 13.91
CA GLY A 164 4.38 -11.96 12.65
C GLY A 164 5.40 -13.06 12.91
N SER A 165 6.08 -13.49 11.87
CA SER A 165 7.10 -14.55 11.93
C SER A 165 8.47 -14.06 11.49
N ALA A 166 9.53 -14.65 12.03
CA ALA A 166 10.88 -14.49 11.54
C ALA A 166 11.40 -15.85 11.08
N GLU A 167 11.67 -15.96 9.79
CA GLU A 167 12.26 -17.13 9.18
C GLU A 167 13.72 -16.86 8.85
N ILE A 168 14.62 -17.64 9.46
CA ILE A 168 16.05 -17.47 9.32
C ILE A 168 16.64 -18.79 8.87
N GLU A 169 17.12 -18.84 7.62
CA GLU A 169 17.69 -20.07 7.09
C GLU A 169 19.11 -20.36 7.60
N ARG A 170 19.94 -19.32 7.77
CA ARG A 170 21.31 -19.46 8.26
C ARG A 170 21.79 -18.22 9.03
N LEU A 171 22.24 -18.43 10.25
CA LEU A 171 23.06 -17.48 10.99
C LEU A 171 24.49 -18.00 11.01
N GLY A 172 25.43 -17.23 10.46
CA GLY A 172 26.86 -17.49 10.51
C GLY A 172 27.54 -16.51 11.45
N GLY A 173 28.46 -16.97 12.28
CA GLY A 173 29.34 -16.17 13.14
C GLY A 173 30.77 -16.59 12.93
#